data_a9caaf7e990cc2dd2326df2e931b5111
#
_entry.id   a9caaf7e990cc2dd2326df2e931b5111
#
_cell.length_a   1.000
_cell.length_b   1.000
_cell.length_c   1.000
_cell.angle_alpha   90.00
_cell.angle_beta   90.00
_cell.angle_gamma   90.00
#
_symmetry.space_group_name_H-M   'P 1'
#
loop_
_entity.id
_entity.type
_entity.pdbx_description
1 polymer ?
#
loop_
_entity_poly.entity_id
_entity_poly.type
_entity_poly.pdbx_seq_one_letter_code
_entity_poly.pdbx_strand_id
1 'polypeptide(L)'
;KKKVLIRYVWKAKQKNEISLAPACRLFGLFRQSVYQSISRMEVKRETLSPIKEWVMYWRQYMPQVGTRKLYQLIKPKLVEHDIKLGRDGLFTYLRREGLLVKTKKSYIKTTFSKHWMKKHPNLLKDKTPTKPEEVFVSDITYVQSNEGVHYLSLVTDAFSRKIVGCHLSNEMKATDVVKVLNMAITNRHYEHDAIHHSDRGLQYCSALYQSVLETNKIRSSMTDGYDCYQNALAERINGILKQEFLLYQCNTLDELQILVRESISTYNEMRPHLSLDMKTPNEVHIIKSQQKMLA
;
A
#
# COMPACT_ATOMS: atom_id res chain seq x y z
N LYS A 1 13.42 25.52 -21.42
CA LYS A 1 14.76 26.04 -21.76
C LYS A 1 15.06 27.35 -21.00
N LYS A 2 14.25 28.44 -21.11
CA LYS A 2 14.51 29.75 -20.49
C LYS A 2 14.72 29.71 -18.96
N LYS A 3 13.92 28.96 -18.22
CA LYS A 3 14.08 28.79 -16.74
C LYS A 3 15.38 28.12 -16.32
N VAL A 4 15.90 27.20 -17.12
CA VAL A 4 17.20 26.53 -16.87
C VAL A 4 18.34 27.53 -17.08
N LEU A 5 18.31 28.30 -18.15
CA LEU A 5 19.28 29.35 -18.41
C LEU A 5 19.32 30.40 -17.30
N ILE A 6 18.16 30.86 -16.83
CA ILE A 6 18.08 31.84 -15.73
C ILE A 6 18.77 31.29 -14.48
N ARG A 7 18.52 30.00 -14.11
CA ARG A 7 19.18 29.38 -12.96
C ARG A 7 20.68 29.26 -13.13
N TYR A 8 21.12 28.87 -14.31
CA TYR A 8 22.55 28.75 -14.62
C TYR A 8 23.27 30.12 -14.51
N VAL A 9 22.75 31.14 -15.16
CA VAL A 9 23.30 32.50 -15.12
C VAL A 9 23.32 33.04 -13.68
N TRP A 10 22.25 32.80 -12.89
CA TRP A 10 22.22 33.21 -11.49
C TRP A 10 23.25 32.50 -10.64
N LYS A 11 23.39 31.18 -10.79
CA LYS A 11 24.36 30.38 -10.04
C LYS A 11 25.81 30.79 -10.36
N ALA A 12 26.11 31.02 -11.60
CA ALA A 12 27.44 31.48 -12.04
C ALA A 12 27.74 32.91 -11.53
N LYS A 13 26.73 33.80 -11.48
CA LYS A 13 26.84 35.12 -10.83
C LYS A 13 27.17 34.98 -9.35
N GLN A 14 26.44 34.10 -8.60
CA GLN A 14 26.69 33.92 -7.16
C GLN A 14 28.10 33.41 -6.85
N LYS A 15 28.70 32.67 -7.79
CA LYS A 15 30.08 32.18 -7.69
C LYS A 15 31.12 33.18 -8.18
N ASN A 16 30.71 34.40 -8.59
CA ASN A 16 31.55 35.40 -9.23
C ASN A 16 32.24 34.96 -10.54
N GLU A 17 31.74 33.88 -11.18
CA GLU A 17 32.27 33.36 -12.43
C GLU A 17 31.92 34.26 -13.63
N ILE A 18 30.75 34.90 -13.58
CA ILE A 18 30.26 35.80 -14.65
C ILE A 18 29.55 37.03 -14.12
N SER A 19 29.62 38.13 -14.87
CA SER A 19 28.81 39.31 -14.64
C SER A 19 27.41 39.12 -15.24
N LEU A 20 26.35 39.53 -14.51
CA LEU A 20 24.95 39.29 -14.90
C LEU A 20 24.59 40.02 -16.21
N ALA A 21 25.10 41.24 -16.44
CA ALA A 21 24.71 42.06 -17.58
C ALA A 21 25.21 41.47 -18.93
N PRO A 22 26.49 41.06 -19.08
CA PRO A 22 26.96 40.40 -20.29
C PRO A 22 26.28 39.06 -20.55
N ALA A 23 26.07 38.24 -19.49
CA ALA A 23 25.41 36.95 -19.59
C ALA A 23 23.94 37.12 -20.07
N CYS A 24 23.22 38.08 -19.53
CA CYS A 24 21.85 38.37 -19.98
C CYS A 24 21.79 38.79 -21.46
N ARG A 25 22.74 39.60 -21.92
CA ARG A 25 22.84 40.02 -23.36
C ARG A 25 23.10 38.78 -24.24
N LEU A 26 24.04 37.94 -23.86
CA LEU A 26 24.40 36.73 -24.62
C LEU A 26 23.21 35.77 -24.78
N PHE A 27 22.40 35.60 -23.77
CA PHE A 27 21.24 34.67 -23.75
C PHE A 27 19.90 35.32 -24.10
N GLY A 28 19.86 36.58 -24.50
CA GLY A 28 18.62 37.31 -24.85
C GLY A 28 17.67 37.41 -23.64
N LEU A 29 18.21 37.61 -22.42
CA LEU A 29 17.45 37.75 -21.18
C LEU A 29 17.46 39.20 -20.66
N PHE A 30 16.31 39.67 -20.16
CA PHE A 30 16.27 40.93 -19.42
C PHE A 30 16.72 40.71 -17.97
N ARG A 31 17.62 41.54 -17.47
CA ARG A 31 18.11 41.45 -16.09
C ARG A 31 16.99 41.41 -15.07
N GLN A 32 15.99 42.30 -15.23
CA GLN A 32 14.82 42.33 -14.33
C GLN A 32 14.03 41.04 -14.35
N SER A 33 13.85 40.37 -15.51
CA SER A 33 13.17 39.09 -15.60
C SER A 33 13.96 37.96 -14.91
N VAL A 34 15.29 38.04 -14.84
CA VAL A 34 16.13 37.12 -14.07
C VAL A 34 15.89 37.33 -12.60
N TYR A 35 16.00 38.54 -12.06
CA TYR A 35 15.74 38.83 -10.66
C TYR A 35 14.33 38.42 -10.23
N GLN A 36 13.30 38.82 -10.99
CA GLN A 36 11.92 38.45 -10.72
C GLN A 36 11.71 36.90 -10.71
N SER A 37 12.35 36.20 -11.63
CA SER A 37 12.26 34.75 -11.71
C SER A 37 12.92 34.07 -10.51
N ILE A 38 14.06 34.60 -10.06
CA ILE A 38 14.76 34.08 -8.88
C ILE A 38 13.94 34.35 -7.62
N SER A 39 13.51 35.60 -7.40
CA SER A 39 12.65 35.94 -6.25
C SER A 39 11.39 35.06 -6.18
N ARG A 40 10.69 34.85 -7.31
CA ARG A 40 9.55 33.90 -7.35
C ARG A 40 9.96 32.45 -7.02
N MET A 41 11.17 32.02 -7.39
CA MET A 41 11.65 30.68 -7.05
C MET A 41 11.99 30.55 -5.57
N GLU A 42 12.56 31.60 -4.97
CA GLU A 42 12.88 31.66 -3.54
C GLU A 42 11.61 31.68 -2.70
N VAL A 43 10.66 32.57 -2.95
CA VAL A 43 9.34 32.58 -2.30
C VAL A 43 8.65 31.23 -2.42
N LYS A 44 8.64 30.62 -3.63
CA LYS A 44 8.06 29.30 -3.82
C LYS A 44 8.81 28.21 -3.04
N ARG A 45 10.12 28.30 -2.89
CA ARG A 45 10.90 27.35 -2.09
C ARG A 45 10.56 27.44 -0.61
N GLU A 46 10.46 28.66 -0.08
CA GLU A 46 10.07 28.94 1.30
C GLU A 46 8.66 28.43 1.57
N THR A 47 7.68 28.80 0.72
CA THR A 47 6.29 28.33 0.83
C THR A 47 6.19 26.79 0.82
N LEU A 48 7.04 26.11 0.07
CA LEU A 48 7.01 24.65 -0.03
C LEU A 48 7.94 23.96 1.00
N SER A 49 8.67 24.70 1.84
CA SER A 49 9.62 24.12 2.81
C SER A 49 8.98 23.15 3.80
N PRO A 50 7.77 23.40 4.37
CA PRO A 50 7.17 22.49 5.35
C PRO A 50 6.77 21.12 4.75
N ILE A 51 6.56 21.05 3.43
CA ILE A 51 6.11 19.83 2.77
C ILE A 51 7.07 18.65 2.98
N LYS A 52 8.38 18.92 3.02
CA LYS A 52 9.37 17.88 3.25
C LYS A 52 9.17 17.21 4.61
N GLU A 53 8.92 17.99 5.64
CA GLU A 53 8.68 17.50 7.00
C GLU A 53 7.40 16.64 7.06
N TRP A 54 6.29 17.12 6.46
CA TRP A 54 5.05 16.34 6.40
C TRP A 54 5.18 15.04 5.62
N VAL A 55 5.96 15.05 4.56
CA VAL A 55 6.28 13.84 3.78
C VAL A 55 7.09 12.86 4.63
N MET A 56 8.10 13.33 5.35
CA MET A 56 8.94 12.49 6.21
C MET A 56 8.13 11.93 7.39
N TYR A 57 7.25 12.72 7.98
CA TYR A 57 6.33 12.24 9.02
C TYR A 57 5.51 11.02 8.55
N TRP A 58 4.85 11.10 7.41
CA TRP A 58 4.06 9.98 6.88
C TRP A 58 4.92 8.78 6.50
N ARG A 59 6.16 9.00 6.10
CA ARG A 59 7.10 7.93 5.74
C ARG A 59 7.70 7.20 6.92
N GLN A 60 7.60 7.71 8.12
CA GLN A 60 7.91 6.95 9.34
C GLN A 60 6.97 5.75 9.49
N TYR A 61 5.71 5.92 9.15
CA TYR A 61 4.70 4.86 9.22
C TYR A 61 4.60 4.05 7.93
N MET A 62 4.70 4.70 6.80
CA MET A 62 4.55 4.12 5.46
C MET A 62 5.75 4.50 4.57
N PRO A 63 6.91 3.81 4.71
CA PRO A 63 8.18 4.24 4.11
C PRO A 63 8.14 4.45 2.59
N GLN A 64 7.36 3.64 1.88
CA GLN A 64 7.23 3.74 0.43
C GLN A 64 5.80 4.09 -0.04
N VAL A 65 5.07 4.86 0.75
CA VAL A 65 3.77 5.38 0.31
C VAL A 65 3.91 6.19 -0.98
N GLY A 66 3.12 5.83 -1.99
CA GLY A 66 3.16 6.48 -3.31
C GLY A 66 2.58 7.90 -3.29
N THR A 67 3.07 8.77 -4.17
CA THR A 67 2.74 10.22 -4.20
C THR A 67 1.24 10.53 -4.23
N ARG A 68 0.40 9.71 -4.89
CA ARG A 68 -1.05 9.96 -4.95
C ARG A 68 -1.71 9.85 -3.58
N LYS A 69 -1.33 8.82 -2.80
CA LYS A 69 -1.82 8.61 -1.43
C LYS A 69 -1.24 9.65 -0.49
N LEU A 70 0.07 9.91 -0.62
CA LEU A 70 0.75 10.94 0.15
C LEU A 70 0.11 12.31 -0.03
N TYR A 71 -0.28 12.68 -1.25
CA TYR A 71 -1.01 13.91 -1.52
C TYR A 71 -2.32 14.00 -0.73
N GLN A 72 -3.08 12.91 -0.67
CA GLN A 72 -4.31 12.85 0.12
C GLN A 72 -4.06 13.07 1.61
N LEU A 73 -3.00 12.44 2.13
CA LEU A 73 -2.62 12.53 3.55
C LEU A 73 -2.15 13.93 3.96
N ILE A 74 -1.44 14.65 3.08
CA ILE A 74 -0.95 16.01 3.38
C ILE A 74 -1.94 17.10 2.97
N LYS A 75 -3.01 16.78 2.23
CA LYS A 75 -3.99 17.76 1.73
C LYS A 75 -4.60 18.64 2.83
N PRO A 76 -4.99 18.12 4.01
CA PRO A 76 -5.50 18.95 5.10
C PRO A 76 -4.48 20.01 5.53
N LYS A 77 -3.21 19.65 5.68
CA LYS A 77 -2.13 20.60 6.04
C LYS A 77 -1.85 21.63 4.95
N LEU A 78 -1.98 21.24 3.67
CA LEU A 78 -1.86 22.20 2.56
C LEU A 78 -2.95 23.27 2.61
N VAL A 79 -4.18 22.89 2.97
CA VAL A 79 -5.31 23.81 3.14
C VAL A 79 -5.09 24.73 4.37
N GLU A 80 -4.73 24.15 5.50
CA GLU A 80 -4.45 24.86 6.76
C GLU A 80 -3.39 25.96 6.59
N HIS A 81 -2.35 25.70 5.79
CA HIS A 81 -1.26 26.64 5.54
C HIS A 81 -1.42 27.47 4.25
N ASP A 82 -2.59 27.48 3.62
CA ASP A 82 -2.88 28.15 2.33
C ASP A 82 -1.85 27.86 1.22
N ILE A 83 -1.32 26.62 1.18
CA ILE A 83 -0.34 26.22 0.17
C ILE A 83 -1.06 25.67 -1.04
N LYS A 84 -1.08 26.43 -2.14
CA LYS A 84 -1.68 26.03 -3.42
C LYS A 84 -0.78 25.07 -4.19
N LEU A 85 -0.85 23.78 -3.82
CA LEU A 85 -0.11 22.70 -4.45
C LEU A 85 -1.05 21.57 -4.87
N GLY A 86 -1.11 21.28 -6.17
CA GLY A 86 -1.85 20.15 -6.70
C GLY A 86 -1.00 18.86 -6.69
N ARG A 87 -1.65 17.74 -6.97
CA ARG A 87 -1.02 16.40 -7.04
C ARG A 87 0.24 16.36 -7.92
N ASP A 88 0.16 16.90 -9.12
CA ASP A 88 1.28 16.89 -10.09
C ASP A 88 2.40 17.85 -9.67
N GLY A 89 2.04 18.92 -8.96
CA GLY A 89 2.98 19.80 -8.29
C GLY A 89 3.77 19.06 -7.21
N LEU A 90 3.11 18.21 -6.40
CA LEU A 90 3.78 17.36 -5.42
C LEU A 90 4.71 16.34 -6.08
N PHE A 91 4.32 15.71 -7.18
CA PHE A 91 5.22 14.84 -7.96
C PHE A 91 6.49 15.56 -8.40
N THR A 92 6.33 16.79 -8.91
CA THR A 92 7.47 17.62 -9.33
C THR A 92 8.35 18.02 -8.16
N TYR A 93 7.75 18.37 -7.02
CA TYR A 93 8.45 18.68 -5.77
C TYR A 93 9.28 17.48 -5.28
N LEU A 94 8.65 16.32 -5.11
CA LEU A 94 9.31 15.09 -4.64
C LEU A 94 10.43 14.63 -5.57
N ARG A 95 10.26 14.79 -6.91
CA ARG A 95 11.31 14.48 -7.87
C ARG A 95 12.52 15.39 -7.68
N ARG A 96 12.30 16.69 -7.47
CA ARG A 96 13.38 17.65 -7.25
C ARG A 96 14.13 17.40 -5.96
N GLU A 97 13.42 17.00 -4.89
CA GLU A 97 14.02 16.69 -3.59
C GLU A 97 14.60 15.26 -3.51
N GLY A 98 14.56 14.46 -4.60
CA GLY A 98 15.03 13.07 -4.60
C GLY A 98 14.15 12.12 -3.76
N LEU A 99 12.92 12.51 -3.48
CA LEU A 99 11.99 11.80 -2.58
C LEU A 99 10.96 10.94 -3.33
N LEU A 100 11.10 10.69 -4.63
CA LEU A 100 10.21 9.76 -5.32
C LEU A 100 10.52 8.31 -4.93
N VAL A 101 9.46 7.55 -4.66
CA VAL A 101 9.57 6.11 -4.40
C VAL A 101 9.98 5.38 -5.68
N LYS A 102 11.00 4.53 -5.58
CA LYS A 102 11.44 3.65 -6.67
C LYS A 102 10.74 2.30 -6.52
N THR A 103 10.07 1.84 -7.58
CA THR A 103 9.46 0.50 -7.59
C THR A 103 10.53 -0.59 -7.73
N LYS A 104 10.52 -1.56 -6.81
CA LYS A 104 11.30 -2.81 -6.95
C LYS A 104 10.44 -3.83 -7.69
N LYS A 105 10.98 -4.49 -8.70
CA LYS A 105 10.34 -5.64 -9.36
C LYS A 105 10.99 -6.92 -8.80
N SER A 106 10.20 -7.78 -8.20
CA SER A 106 10.61 -9.14 -7.80
C SER A 106 9.41 -10.07 -7.98
N TYR A 107 9.62 -11.19 -8.66
CA TYR A 107 8.61 -12.21 -8.87
C TYR A 107 9.21 -13.58 -8.54
N ILE A 108 8.61 -14.30 -7.59
CA ILE A 108 8.92 -15.69 -7.29
C ILE A 108 7.59 -16.45 -7.38
N LYS A 109 7.54 -17.52 -8.19
CA LYS A 109 6.37 -18.39 -8.30
C LYS A 109 6.40 -19.39 -7.15
N THR A 110 5.34 -19.48 -6.35
CA THR A 110 5.35 -20.15 -5.04
C THR A 110 4.26 -21.22 -4.85
N THR A 111 3.27 -21.35 -5.76
CA THR A 111 2.12 -22.23 -5.54
C THR A 111 2.29 -23.60 -6.21
N PHE A 112 2.08 -24.66 -5.45
CA PHE A 112 2.00 -26.05 -5.94
C PHE A 112 0.52 -26.49 -5.94
N SER A 113 -0.15 -26.39 -7.10
CA SER A 113 -1.58 -26.68 -7.28
C SER A 113 -1.88 -28.06 -7.89
N LYS A 114 -0.84 -28.84 -8.26
CA LYS A 114 -0.99 -30.19 -8.79
C LYS A 114 -0.94 -31.22 -7.66
N HIS A 115 -2.07 -31.49 -7.03
CA HIS A 115 -2.22 -32.52 -6.00
C HIS A 115 -3.61 -33.18 -6.08
N TRP A 116 -3.80 -34.30 -5.39
CA TRP A 116 -5.01 -35.17 -5.46
C TRP A 116 -6.18 -34.65 -4.60
N MET A 117 -5.98 -33.74 -3.65
CA MET A 117 -7.02 -33.24 -2.72
C MET A 117 -8.18 -32.61 -3.47
N LYS A 118 -9.39 -32.71 -2.86
CA LYS A 118 -10.63 -32.13 -3.39
C LYS A 118 -10.49 -30.60 -3.57
N LYS A 119 -10.91 -30.13 -4.73
CA LYS A 119 -10.94 -28.70 -5.09
C LYS A 119 -12.38 -28.22 -5.13
N HIS A 120 -12.58 -26.98 -4.70
CA HIS A 120 -13.91 -26.35 -4.68
C HIS A 120 -14.09 -25.46 -5.92
N PRO A 121 -15.36 -25.23 -6.36
CA PRO A 121 -15.64 -24.37 -7.51
C PRO A 121 -15.31 -22.92 -7.22
N ASN A 122 -15.06 -22.13 -8.26
CA ASN A 122 -14.92 -20.70 -8.15
C ASN A 122 -16.31 -20.04 -8.01
N LEU A 123 -16.65 -19.57 -6.83
CA LEU A 123 -17.90 -18.89 -6.51
C LEU A 123 -17.83 -17.38 -6.74
N LEU A 124 -16.67 -16.82 -7.10
CA LEU A 124 -16.46 -15.39 -7.33
C LEU A 124 -16.48 -15.00 -8.81
N LYS A 125 -16.69 -15.95 -9.70
CA LYS A 125 -16.79 -15.67 -11.12
C LYS A 125 -17.96 -14.67 -11.33
N ASP A 126 -17.64 -13.50 -11.88
CA ASP A 126 -18.57 -12.40 -12.12
C ASP A 126 -19.25 -11.80 -10.87
N LYS A 127 -18.72 -12.09 -9.67
CA LYS A 127 -19.22 -11.51 -8.41
C LYS A 127 -18.26 -10.46 -7.85
N THR A 128 -18.81 -9.28 -7.58
CA THR A 128 -18.11 -8.24 -6.83
C THR A 128 -18.76 -8.13 -5.45
N PRO A 129 -17.98 -8.20 -4.34
CA PRO A 129 -18.54 -8.05 -2.99
C PRO A 129 -19.17 -6.66 -2.83
N THR A 130 -20.34 -6.61 -2.21
CA THR A 130 -21.12 -5.38 -2.02
C THR A 130 -21.10 -4.85 -0.60
N LYS A 131 -20.63 -5.65 0.36
CA LYS A 131 -20.59 -5.33 1.79
C LYS A 131 -19.39 -5.99 2.46
N PRO A 132 -18.93 -5.46 3.61
CA PRO A 132 -17.86 -6.08 4.39
C PRO A 132 -18.19 -7.53 4.78
N GLU A 133 -17.16 -8.37 4.85
CA GLU A 133 -17.20 -9.78 5.28
C GLU A 133 -18.08 -10.72 4.44
N GLU A 134 -18.52 -10.26 3.26
CA GLU A 134 -19.21 -11.11 2.29
C GLU A 134 -18.25 -12.10 1.61
N VAL A 135 -17.02 -11.65 1.36
CA VAL A 135 -15.97 -12.44 0.73
C VAL A 135 -14.65 -12.20 1.43
N PHE A 136 -14.07 -13.27 1.94
CA PHE A 136 -12.67 -13.30 2.42
C PHE A 136 -11.79 -13.88 1.32
N VAL A 137 -10.62 -13.27 1.10
CA VAL A 137 -9.58 -13.80 0.22
C VAL A 137 -8.34 -14.12 1.04
N SER A 138 -7.71 -15.26 0.74
CA SER A 138 -6.52 -15.71 1.47
C SER A 138 -5.39 -16.05 0.52
N ASP A 139 -4.17 -15.78 0.98
CA ASP A 139 -2.94 -16.17 0.30
C ASP A 139 -1.79 -16.29 1.30
N ILE A 140 -0.79 -17.09 0.93
CA ILE A 140 0.44 -17.27 1.69
C ILE A 140 1.58 -16.65 0.92
N THR A 141 2.40 -15.85 1.59
CA THR A 141 3.57 -15.23 0.95
C THR A 141 4.83 -15.45 1.79
N TYR A 142 5.99 -15.42 1.12
CA TYR A 142 7.29 -15.55 1.77
C TYR A 142 7.79 -14.20 2.26
N VAL A 143 8.32 -14.17 3.47
CA VAL A 143 9.06 -13.05 4.05
C VAL A 143 10.37 -13.56 4.64
N GLN A 144 11.35 -12.69 4.86
CA GLN A 144 12.68 -13.10 5.29
C GLN A 144 13.13 -12.36 6.55
N SER A 145 13.81 -13.09 7.44
CA SER A 145 14.70 -12.53 8.46
C SER A 145 16.12 -13.07 8.28
N ASN A 146 17.03 -12.71 9.17
CA ASN A 146 18.39 -13.30 9.16
C ASN A 146 18.38 -14.77 9.60
N GLU A 147 17.32 -15.24 10.28
CA GLU A 147 17.13 -16.66 10.63
C GLU A 147 16.67 -17.52 9.45
N GLY A 148 16.16 -16.90 8.37
CA GLY A 148 15.73 -17.65 7.17
C GLY A 148 14.46 -17.13 6.52
N VAL A 149 13.79 -18.04 5.80
CA VAL A 149 12.53 -17.80 5.09
C VAL A 149 11.36 -18.20 5.99
N HIS A 150 10.39 -17.32 6.08
CA HIS A 150 9.16 -17.52 6.86
C HIS A 150 7.92 -17.36 5.97
N TYR A 151 6.80 -17.88 6.42
CA TYR A 151 5.53 -17.92 5.69
C TYR A 151 4.52 -17.00 6.37
N LEU A 152 4.13 -15.94 5.68
CA LEU A 152 3.08 -15.02 6.11
C LEU A 152 1.77 -15.41 5.46
N SER A 153 0.83 -15.90 6.26
CA SER A 153 -0.54 -16.21 5.83
C SER A 153 -1.46 -15.06 6.20
N LEU A 154 -2.28 -14.60 5.25
CA LEU A 154 -3.22 -13.50 5.42
C LEU A 154 -4.64 -13.92 5.05
N VAL A 155 -5.62 -13.38 5.76
CA VAL A 155 -7.03 -13.33 5.36
C VAL A 155 -7.44 -11.88 5.26
N THR A 156 -8.01 -11.51 4.12
CA THR A 156 -8.39 -10.13 3.79
C THR A 156 -9.86 -10.08 3.40
N ASP A 157 -10.61 -9.13 3.93
CA ASP A 157 -11.95 -8.82 3.44
C ASP A 157 -11.89 -8.20 2.05
N ALA A 158 -12.54 -8.83 1.09
CA ALA A 158 -12.47 -8.42 -0.31
C ALA A 158 -13.18 -7.10 -0.60
N PHE A 159 -14.15 -6.69 0.21
CA PHE A 159 -14.85 -5.42 0.05
C PHE A 159 -14.03 -4.24 0.56
N SER A 160 -13.67 -4.27 1.84
CA SER A 160 -12.97 -3.15 2.50
C SER A 160 -11.46 -3.17 2.32
N ARG A 161 -10.89 -4.28 1.83
CA ARG A 161 -9.44 -4.52 1.75
C ARG A 161 -8.78 -4.67 3.12
N LYS A 162 -9.55 -4.77 4.21
CA LYS A 162 -9.03 -4.93 5.56
C LYS A 162 -8.42 -6.31 5.74
N ILE A 163 -7.21 -6.36 6.26
CA ILE A 163 -6.59 -7.61 6.72
C ILE A 163 -7.22 -7.94 8.07
N VAL A 164 -7.96 -9.05 8.11
CA VAL A 164 -8.74 -9.50 9.27
C VAL A 164 -8.11 -10.67 10.01
N GLY A 165 -7.12 -11.32 9.41
CA GLY A 165 -6.32 -12.36 10.03
C GLY A 165 -4.92 -12.40 9.47
N CYS A 166 -3.92 -12.69 10.32
CA CYS A 166 -2.53 -12.85 9.93
C CYS A 166 -1.82 -13.84 10.85
N HIS A 167 -0.91 -14.63 10.29
CA HIS A 167 -0.01 -15.48 11.05
C HIS A 167 1.32 -15.62 10.31
N LEU A 168 2.42 -15.50 11.06
CA LEU A 168 3.77 -15.71 10.57
C LEU A 168 4.32 -17.00 11.20
N SER A 169 4.86 -17.90 10.39
CA SER A 169 5.40 -19.18 10.83
C SER A 169 6.67 -19.57 10.08
N ASN A 170 7.44 -20.49 10.65
CA ASN A 170 8.62 -21.10 10.02
C ASN A 170 8.25 -22.21 9.02
N GLU A 171 7.00 -22.66 9.07
CA GLU A 171 6.52 -23.79 8.27
C GLU A 171 5.22 -23.42 7.55
N MET A 172 4.94 -24.09 6.47
CA MET A 172 3.72 -23.88 5.68
C MET A 172 2.71 -25.02 5.94
N LYS A 173 2.22 -25.11 7.21
CA LYS A 173 1.29 -26.14 7.66
C LYS A 173 -0.18 -25.72 7.50
N ALA A 174 -1.07 -26.69 7.35
CA ALA A 174 -2.51 -26.46 7.37
C ALA A 174 -3.00 -25.86 8.71
N THR A 175 -2.37 -26.22 9.82
CA THR A 175 -2.65 -25.65 11.16
C THR A 175 -2.42 -24.16 11.23
N ASP A 176 -1.44 -23.63 10.48
CA ASP A 176 -1.11 -22.20 10.51
C ASP A 176 -2.13 -21.35 9.74
N VAL A 177 -2.59 -21.83 8.58
CA VAL A 177 -3.69 -21.16 7.86
C VAL A 177 -5.03 -21.26 8.60
N VAL A 178 -5.25 -22.34 9.39
CA VAL A 178 -6.41 -22.47 10.27
C VAL A 178 -6.38 -21.43 11.39
N LYS A 179 -5.21 -21.14 11.99
CA LYS A 179 -5.09 -20.06 12.99
C LYS A 179 -5.53 -18.72 12.40
N VAL A 180 -5.10 -18.40 11.18
CA VAL A 180 -5.47 -17.17 10.50
C VAL A 180 -6.96 -17.09 10.19
N LEU A 181 -7.54 -18.21 9.74
CA LEU A 181 -8.97 -18.30 9.51
C LEU A 181 -9.78 -18.11 10.78
N ASN A 182 -9.38 -18.74 11.88
CA ASN A 182 -10.02 -18.57 13.19
C ASN A 182 -9.94 -17.12 13.68
N MET A 183 -8.81 -16.44 13.49
CA MET A 183 -8.71 -15.00 13.79
C MET A 183 -9.73 -14.18 12.99
N ALA A 184 -9.85 -14.45 11.70
CA ALA A 184 -10.82 -13.77 10.84
C ALA A 184 -12.27 -14.04 11.28
N ILE A 185 -12.58 -15.28 11.66
CA ILE A 185 -13.91 -15.68 12.13
C ILE A 185 -14.25 -15.04 13.48
N THR A 186 -13.32 -15.06 14.44
CA THR A 186 -13.51 -14.45 15.77
C THR A 186 -13.73 -12.95 15.68
N ASN A 187 -13.08 -12.29 14.72
CA ASN A 187 -13.17 -10.86 14.51
C ASN A 187 -14.31 -10.43 13.58
N ARG A 188 -15.23 -11.33 13.21
CA ARG A 188 -16.39 -10.99 12.37
C ARG A 188 -17.36 -10.09 13.13
N HIS A 189 -17.83 -9.05 12.42
CA HIS A 189 -18.82 -8.10 12.91
C HIS A 189 -20.21 -8.27 12.28
N TYR A 190 -20.33 -9.10 11.22
CA TYR A 190 -21.56 -9.21 10.42
C TYR A 190 -22.03 -10.65 10.33
N GLU A 191 -23.30 -10.88 10.70
CA GLU A 191 -23.96 -12.19 10.67
C GLU A 191 -24.64 -12.45 9.31
N HIS A 192 -23.89 -12.50 8.25
CA HIS A 192 -24.42 -12.92 6.94
C HIS A 192 -23.54 -13.99 6.32
N ASP A 193 -24.06 -14.63 5.27
CA ASP A 193 -23.31 -15.63 4.51
C ASP A 193 -21.98 -15.08 4.03
N ALA A 194 -20.95 -15.87 4.20
CA ALA A 194 -19.61 -15.53 3.76
C ALA A 194 -19.05 -16.57 2.78
N ILE A 195 -18.21 -16.11 1.87
CA ILE A 195 -17.42 -16.95 0.98
C ILE A 195 -15.95 -16.77 1.35
N HIS A 196 -15.23 -17.87 1.49
CA HIS A 196 -13.79 -17.85 1.61
C HIS A 196 -13.17 -18.30 0.30
N HIS A 197 -12.34 -17.44 -0.32
CA HIS A 197 -11.68 -17.70 -1.59
C HIS A 197 -10.16 -17.78 -1.44
N SER A 198 -9.55 -18.80 -2.04
CA SER A 198 -8.12 -19.02 -2.03
C SER A 198 -7.64 -19.59 -3.37
N ASP A 199 -6.34 -19.71 -3.52
CA ASP A 199 -5.76 -20.60 -4.53
C ASP A 199 -6.01 -22.09 -4.16
N ARG A 200 -5.50 -23.01 -5.01
CA ARG A 200 -5.60 -24.46 -4.79
C ARG A 200 -4.40 -25.00 -4.01
N GLY A 201 -3.85 -24.25 -3.06
CA GLY A 201 -2.78 -24.72 -2.20
C GLY A 201 -3.22 -25.88 -1.30
N LEU A 202 -2.29 -26.81 -0.99
CA LEU A 202 -2.55 -28.00 -0.14
C LEU A 202 -3.17 -27.62 1.18
N GLN A 203 -2.76 -26.51 1.79
CA GLN A 203 -3.21 -26.02 3.07
C GLN A 203 -4.71 -25.71 3.07
N TYR A 204 -5.18 -25.04 2.02
CA TYR A 204 -6.59 -24.67 1.85
C TYR A 204 -7.47 -25.87 1.45
N CYS A 205 -6.91 -26.88 0.78
CA CYS A 205 -7.61 -28.12 0.43
C CYS A 205 -7.63 -29.14 1.56
N SER A 206 -6.94 -28.89 2.69
CA SER A 206 -6.87 -29.84 3.80
C SER A 206 -8.23 -30.04 4.48
N ALA A 207 -8.51 -31.27 4.95
CA ALA A 207 -9.73 -31.58 5.68
C ALA A 207 -9.91 -30.69 6.91
N LEU A 208 -8.81 -30.39 7.62
CA LEU A 208 -8.82 -29.51 8.80
C LEU A 208 -9.32 -28.12 8.44
N TYR A 209 -8.84 -27.52 7.33
CA TYR A 209 -9.25 -26.19 6.90
C TYR A 209 -10.72 -26.17 6.46
N GLN A 210 -11.13 -27.18 5.68
CA GLN A 210 -12.48 -27.28 5.18
C GLN A 210 -13.50 -27.52 6.29
N SER A 211 -13.17 -28.33 7.32
CA SER A 211 -14.05 -28.54 8.48
C SER A 211 -14.31 -27.24 9.26
N VAL A 212 -13.30 -26.37 9.39
CA VAL A 212 -13.48 -25.05 10.05
C VAL A 212 -14.42 -24.16 9.24
N LEU A 213 -14.30 -24.13 7.90
CA LEU A 213 -15.21 -23.38 7.05
C LEU A 213 -16.67 -23.90 7.18
N GLU A 214 -16.86 -25.22 7.10
CA GLU A 214 -18.17 -25.87 7.23
C GLU A 214 -18.83 -25.59 8.58
N THR A 215 -18.09 -25.78 9.68
CA THR A 215 -18.57 -25.52 11.04
C THR A 215 -19.06 -24.08 11.19
N ASN A 216 -18.38 -23.13 10.55
CA ASN A 216 -18.72 -21.71 10.63
C ASN A 216 -19.63 -21.23 9.48
N LYS A 217 -20.20 -22.15 8.69
CA LYS A 217 -21.13 -21.86 7.57
C LYS A 217 -20.54 -20.91 6.54
N ILE A 218 -19.22 -20.98 6.31
CA ILE A 218 -18.50 -20.21 5.31
C ILE A 218 -18.31 -21.09 4.07
N ARG A 219 -18.77 -20.64 2.94
CA ARG A 219 -18.65 -21.39 1.67
C ARG A 219 -17.23 -21.34 1.13
N SER A 220 -16.66 -22.52 0.83
CA SER A 220 -15.34 -22.61 0.21
C SER A 220 -15.41 -22.29 -1.28
N SER A 221 -14.48 -21.47 -1.76
CA SER A 221 -14.30 -21.10 -3.16
C SER A 221 -12.80 -21.14 -3.51
N MET A 222 -12.47 -21.61 -4.68
CA MET A 222 -11.08 -21.73 -5.16
C MET A 222 -10.94 -21.25 -6.59
N THR A 223 -9.74 -20.80 -6.96
CA THR A 223 -9.42 -20.43 -8.36
C THR A 223 -9.66 -21.60 -9.32
N ASP A 224 -9.99 -21.35 -10.60
CA ASP A 224 -10.29 -22.37 -11.62
C ASP A 224 -9.04 -23.02 -12.23
N GLY A 225 -7.89 -22.98 -11.56
CA GLY A 225 -6.67 -23.60 -12.05
C GLY A 225 -5.47 -22.69 -11.95
N TYR A 226 -4.75 -22.49 -13.05
CA TYR A 226 -3.51 -21.70 -13.05
C TYR A 226 -3.69 -20.19 -13.23
N ASP A 227 -4.92 -19.71 -13.28
CA ASP A 227 -5.19 -18.28 -13.46
C ASP A 227 -4.95 -17.53 -12.15
N CYS A 228 -3.77 -16.95 -12.02
CA CYS A 228 -3.38 -16.13 -10.87
C CYS A 228 -4.25 -14.86 -10.73
N TYR A 229 -4.88 -14.39 -11.82
CA TYR A 229 -5.76 -13.22 -11.75
C TYR A 229 -7.00 -13.45 -10.90
N GLN A 230 -7.40 -14.69 -10.68
CA GLN A 230 -8.57 -15.04 -9.86
C GLN A 230 -8.32 -14.83 -8.36
N ASN A 231 -7.06 -14.77 -7.89
CA ASN A 231 -6.69 -14.37 -6.51
C ASN A 231 -5.91 -13.04 -6.45
N ALA A 232 -6.02 -12.24 -7.51
CA ALA A 232 -5.25 -11.01 -7.69
C ALA A 232 -5.37 -10.01 -6.52
N LEU A 233 -6.49 -10.05 -5.79
CA LEU A 233 -6.67 -9.18 -4.63
C LEU A 233 -5.74 -9.57 -3.48
N ALA A 234 -5.70 -10.85 -3.10
CA ALA A 234 -4.83 -11.33 -2.04
C ALA A 234 -3.35 -11.13 -2.40
N GLU A 235 -2.96 -11.46 -3.64
CA GLU A 235 -1.62 -11.20 -4.15
C GLU A 235 -1.27 -9.69 -4.11
N ARG A 236 -2.24 -8.83 -4.44
CA ARG A 236 -2.06 -7.37 -4.37
C ARG A 236 -1.79 -6.90 -2.95
N ILE A 237 -2.51 -7.42 -1.95
CA ILE A 237 -2.31 -7.06 -0.55
C ILE A 237 -0.94 -7.51 -0.07
N ASN A 238 -0.55 -8.75 -0.36
CA ASN A 238 0.79 -9.28 -0.09
C ASN A 238 1.88 -8.39 -0.72
N GLY A 239 1.69 -8.01 -1.98
CA GLY A 239 2.59 -7.10 -2.69
C GLY A 239 2.70 -5.73 -2.02
N ILE A 240 1.61 -5.18 -1.52
CA ILE A 240 1.61 -3.90 -0.79
C ILE A 240 2.41 -4.01 0.50
N LEU A 241 2.17 -5.03 1.33
CA LEU A 241 2.92 -5.22 2.57
C LEU A 241 4.42 -5.35 2.30
N LYS A 242 4.82 -6.18 1.36
CA LYS A 242 6.23 -6.42 1.02
C LYS A 242 6.92 -5.20 0.41
N GLN A 243 6.23 -4.40 -0.38
CA GLN A 243 6.83 -3.28 -1.11
C GLN A 243 6.74 -1.94 -0.41
N GLU A 244 5.74 -1.75 0.45
CA GLU A 244 5.53 -0.45 1.11
C GLU A 244 5.92 -0.47 2.60
N PHE A 245 5.88 -1.64 3.29
CA PHE A 245 6.04 -1.75 4.74
C PHE A 245 7.21 -2.65 5.18
N LEU A 246 7.26 -3.90 4.72
CA LEU A 246 8.25 -4.89 5.16
C LEU A 246 9.60 -4.68 4.46
N LEU A 247 10.24 -3.55 4.71
CA LEU A 247 11.46 -3.12 4.01
C LEU A 247 12.71 -3.30 4.85
N TYR A 248 12.56 -3.48 6.15
CA TYR A 248 13.67 -3.67 7.08
C TYR A 248 14.05 -5.14 7.17
N GLN A 249 15.34 -5.41 7.22
CA GLN A 249 15.89 -6.74 7.50
C GLN A 249 15.83 -6.98 9.00
N CYS A 250 14.92 -7.85 9.44
CA CYS A 250 14.82 -8.26 10.83
C CYS A 250 15.85 -9.34 11.15
N ASN A 251 16.36 -9.36 12.39
CA ASN A 251 17.31 -10.39 12.81
C ASN A 251 16.59 -11.70 13.14
N THR A 252 15.48 -11.63 13.83
CA THR A 252 14.73 -12.79 14.33
C THR A 252 13.32 -12.85 13.80
N LEU A 253 12.69 -14.02 13.94
CA LEU A 253 11.27 -14.20 13.66
C LEU A 253 10.40 -13.28 14.52
N ASP A 254 10.75 -13.10 15.81
CA ASP A 254 9.98 -12.28 16.74
C ASP A 254 9.99 -10.80 16.32
N GLU A 255 11.15 -10.26 15.93
CA GLU A 255 11.25 -8.91 15.36
C GLU A 255 10.38 -8.77 14.10
N LEU A 256 10.41 -9.78 13.24
CA LEU A 256 9.62 -9.78 12.01
C LEU A 256 8.11 -9.88 12.32
N GLN A 257 7.71 -10.62 13.37
CA GLN A 257 6.30 -10.67 13.83
C GLN A 257 5.80 -9.32 14.31
N ILE A 258 6.62 -8.58 15.06
CA ILE A 258 6.29 -7.23 15.51
C ILE A 258 6.12 -6.31 14.29
N LEU A 259 7.10 -6.30 13.38
CA LEU A 259 7.06 -5.49 12.17
C LEU A 259 5.82 -5.79 11.31
N VAL A 260 5.48 -7.07 11.12
CA VAL A 260 4.27 -7.49 10.38
C VAL A 260 3.01 -6.97 11.05
N ARG A 261 2.88 -7.09 12.37
CA ARG A 261 1.71 -6.65 13.14
C ARG A 261 1.51 -5.13 13.03
N GLU A 262 2.56 -4.36 13.25
CA GLU A 262 2.55 -2.90 13.12
C GLU A 262 2.23 -2.45 11.69
N SER A 263 2.82 -3.15 10.70
CA SER A 263 2.54 -2.90 9.28
C SER A 263 1.08 -3.12 8.93
N ILE A 264 0.45 -4.18 9.45
CA ILE A 264 -0.97 -4.48 9.23
C ILE A 264 -1.86 -3.45 9.92
N SER A 265 -1.54 -3.05 11.16
CA SER A 265 -2.29 -1.98 11.84
C SER A 265 -2.24 -0.69 11.03
N THR A 266 -1.04 -0.25 10.65
CA THR A 266 -0.85 0.96 9.82
C THR A 266 -1.54 0.84 8.45
N TYR A 267 -1.48 -0.34 7.82
CA TYR A 267 -2.18 -0.61 6.57
C TYR A 267 -3.69 -0.46 6.71
N ASN A 268 -4.27 -1.04 7.75
CA ASN A 268 -5.71 -1.02 7.99
C ASN A 268 -6.23 0.37 8.40
N GLU A 269 -5.46 1.10 9.22
CA GLU A 269 -5.91 2.33 9.89
C GLU A 269 -5.53 3.61 9.15
N MET A 270 -4.37 3.62 8.49
CA MET A 270 -3.77 4.87 8.00
C MET A 270 -3.56 4.92 6.50
N ARG A 271 -3.56 3.75 5.81
CA ARG A 271 -3.22 3.72 4.40
C ARG A 271 -4.42 3.96 3.49
N PRO A 272 -4.44 5.07 2.70
CA PRO A 272 -5.50 5.31 1.73
C PRO A 272 -5.43 4.33 0.55
N HIS A 273 -6.57 3.90 0.04
CA HIS A 273 -6.69 3.05 -1.13
C HIS A 273 -7.41 3.76 -2.28
N LEU A 274 -6.81 3.71 -3.48
CA LEU A 274 -7.42 4.26 -4.70
C LEU A 274 -8.78 3.61 -5.01
N SER A 275 -8.88 2.28 -4.82
CA SER A 275 -10.12 1.52 -5.05
C SER A 275 -11.19 1.73 -3.98
N LEU A 276 -10.89 2.47 -2.94
CA LEU A 276 -11.79 2.81 -1.84
C LEU A 276 -12.00 4.34 -1.75
N ASP A 277 -11.86 5.05 -2.87
CA ASP A 277 -11.99 6.51 -2.92
C ASP A 277 -11.08 7.24 -1.92
N MET A 278 -9.86 6.74 -1.78
CA MET A 278 -8.83 7.23 -0.84
C MET A 278 -9.18 7.05 0.65
N LYS A 279 -10.19 6.26 0.98
CA LYS A 279 -10.45 5.83 2.37
C LYS A 279 -9.50 4.72 2.80
N THR A 280 -9.36 4.55 4.11
CA THR A 280 -8.61 3.43 4.69
C THR A 280 -9.48 2.16 4.74
N PRO A 281 -8.88 0.96 4.84
CA PRO A 281 -9.62 -0.28 5.03
C PRO A 281 -10.58 -0.24 6.23
N ASN A 282 -10.14 0.29 7.37
CA ASN A 282 -10.97 0.39 8.57
C ASN A 282 -12.17 1.32 8.38
N GLU A 283 -11.99 2.50 7.76
CA GLU A 283 -13.10 3.42 7.46
C GLU A 283 -14.18 2.75 6.60
N VAL A 284 -13.79 1.97 5.59
CA VAL A 284 -14.75 1.29 4.71
C VAL A 284 -15.40 0.09 5.39
N HIS A 285 -14.66 -0.61 6.25
CA HIS A 285 -15.15 -1.79 6.96
C HIS A 285 -16.24 -1.44 7.98
N ILE A 286 -16.13 -0.29 8.64
CA ILE A 286 -17.03 0.16 9.72
C ILE A 286 -18.24 0.96 9.22
N ILE A 287 -18.12 1.70 8.11
CA ILE A 287 -19.16 2.66 7.63
C ILE A 287 -20.56 2.04 7.49
N LYS A 288 -20.68 0.75 7.17
CA LYS A 288 -22.02 0.12 7.04
C LYS A 288 -22.64 -0.34 8.37
N SER A 289 -21.89 -0.39 9.47
CA SER A 289 -22.48 -0.71 10.78
C SER A 289 -23.29 0.47 11.35
N GLN A 290 -22.85 1.70 11.10
CA GLN A 290 -23.53 2.90 11.58
C GLN A 290 -24.81 3.24 10.81
N GLN A 291 -24.90 2.88 9.52
CA GLN A 291 -26.15 3.10 8.74
C GLN A 291 -27.30 2.17 9.14
N LYS A 292 -27.02 1.04 9.83
CA LYS A 292 -28.07 0.13 10.33
C LYS A 292 -28.62 0.54 11.70
N MET A 293 -27.94 1.43 12.43
CA MET A 293 -28.44 1.99 13.70
C MET A 293 -29.30 3.24 13.51
N LEU A 294 -29.39 3.80 12.30
CA LEU A 294 -30.15 5.02 11.97
C LEU A 294 -31.31 4.76 11.00
N ALA A 295 -31.58 3.51 10.65
CA ALA A 295 -32.73 3.05 9.85
C ALA A 295 -33.61 2.08 10.66
#